data_d8a963ee2a242bf857f24ce6025fe996
#
_entry.id   d8a963ee2a242bf857f24ce6025fe996
#
_cell.length_a   1.000
_cell.length_b   1.000
_cell.length_c   1.000
_cell.angle_alpha   90.00
_cell.angle_beta   90.00
_cell.angle_gamma   90.00
#
_symmetry.space_group_name_H-M   'P 1'
#
loop_
_entity.id
_entity.type
_entity.pdbx_description
1 polymer ?
#
loop_
_entity_poly.entity_id
_entity_poly.type
_entity_poly.pdbx_seq_one_letter_code
_entity_poly.pdbx_strand_id
1 'polypeptide(L)'
;MKVVHLVLSNSFAGIEQHVNELLININNVDTILICNDSIEKNFDSRISTIKIKNIGRRSFFGKYKLKKLINNIAPDIVHTHGSKTTSIVKSINKNAYK
;
A
#
# COMPACT_ATOMS: atom_id res chain seq x y z
N MET A 1 -9.67 13.40 5.87
CA MET A 1 -8.62 12.47 6.33
C MET A 1 -8.10 11.66 5.15
N LYS A 2 -6.80 11.59 5.01
CA LYS A 2 -6.17 10.84 3.93
C LYS A 2 -5.60 9.53 4.48
N VAL A 3 -6.01 8.40 3.92
CA VAL A 3 -5.54 7.08 4.33
C VAL A 3 -4.84 6.41 3.16
N VAL A 4 -3.62 5.95 3.38
CA VAL A 4 -2.87 5.16 2.41
C VAL A 4 -2.97 3.70 2.81
N HIS A 5 -3.45 2.87 1.89
CA HIS A 5 -3.47 1.42 2.04
C HIS A 5 -2.33 0.82 1.23
N LEU A 6 -1.61 -0.11 1.81
CA LEU A 6 -0.46 -0.75 1.17
C LEU A 6 -0.68 -2.25 1.04
N VAL A 7 -0.54 -2.75 -0.17
CA VAL A 7 -0.60 -4.17 -0.47
C VAL A 7 0.58 -4.49 -1.38
N LEU A 8 1.63 -5.05 -0.82
CA LEU A 8 2.89 -5.28 -1.55
C LEU A 8 3.11 -6.74 -1.95
N SER A 9 2.06 -7.55 -1.91
CA SER A 9 2.12 -8.94 -2.34
C SER A 9 2.16 -9.05 -3.86
N ASN A 10 2.64 -10.20 -4.35
CA ASN A 10 2.77 -10.47 -5.79
C ASN A 10 1.58 -11.19 -6.39
N SER A 11 0.64 -11.65 -5.59
CA SER A 11 -0.53 -12.39 -6.08
C SER A 11 -1.81 -11.80 -5.50
N PHE A 12 -2.85 -11.83 -6.32
CA PHE A 12 -4.17 -11.34 -5.91
C PHE A 12 -4.97 -12.51 -5.36
N ALA A 13 -5.06 -12.59 -4.03
CA ALA A 13 -5.72 -13.68 -3.33
C ALA A 13 -6.69 -13.13 -2.28
N GLY A 14 -6.90 -13.85 -1.18
CA GLY A 14 -7.92 -13.49 -0.19
C GLY A 14 -7.78 -12.10 0.43
N ILE A 15 -6.57 -11.75 0.88
CA ILE A 15 -6.32 -10.44 1.50
C ILE A 15 -6.55 -9.32 0.48
N GLU A 16 -6.01 -9.48 -0.72
CA GLU A 16 -6.11 -8.48 -1.78
C GLU A 16 -7.56 -8.28 -2.24
N GLN A 17 -8.31 -9.37 -2.35
CA GLN A 17 -9.71 -9.30 -2.70
C GLN A 17 -10.51 -8.57 -1.61
N HIS A 18 -10.20 -8.84 -0.35
CA HIS A 18 -10.83 -8.15 0.78
C HIS A 18 -10.55 -6.65 0.74
N VAL A 19 -9.30 -6.26 0.45
CA VAL A 19 -8.92 -4.86 0.34
C VAL A 19 -9.67 -4.19 -0.81
N ASN A 20 -9.77 -4.86 -1.94
CA ASN A 20 -10.52 -4.35 -3.09
C ASN A 20 -11.97 -4.05 -2.70
N GLU A 21 -12.64 -4.99 -2.06
CA GLU A 21 -14.03 -4.80 -1.62
C GLU A 21 -14.15 -3.70 -0.58
N LEU A 22 -13.22 -3.62 0.34
CA LEU A 22 -13.19 -2.58 1.35
C LEU A 22 -13.10 -1.19 0.72
N LEU A 23 -12.18 -1.02 -0.22
CA LEU A 23 -11.90 0.29 -0.80
C LEU A 23 -12.99 0.78 -1.74
N ILE A 24 -13.69 -0.10 -2.45
CA ILE A 24 -14.80 0.32 -3.30
C ILE A 24 -16.04 0.73 -2.49
N ASN A 25 -16.11 0.32 -1.24
CA ASN A 25 -17.25 0.61 -0.37
C ASN A 25 -16.98 1.71 0.66
N ILE A 26 -15.75 2.21 0.75
CA ILE A 26 -15.41 3.29 1.67
C ILE A 26 -15.91 4.63 1.13
N ASN A 27 -16.63 5.37 1.96
CA ASN A 27 -17.10 6.71 1.64
C ASN A 27 -16.55 7.70 2.67
N ASN A 28 -16.47 8.97 2.31
CA ASN A 28 -16.11 10.08 3.20
C ASN A 28 -14.65 10.07 3.68
N VAL A 29 -13.78 9.28 3.04
CA VAL A 29 -12.36 9.23 3.37
C VAL A 29 -11.58 9.23 2.07
N ASP A 30 -10.56 10.07 1.98
CA ASP A 30 -9.62 10.03 0.85
C ASP A 30 -8.73 8.81 1.00
N THR A 31 -8.87 7.86 0.10
CA THR A 31 -8.06 6.63 0.13
C THR A 31 -7.17 6.54 -1.10
N ILE A 32 -5.95 6.09 -0.88
CA ILE A 32 -4.99 5.79 -1.94
C ILE A 32 -4.45 4.41 -1.68
N LEU A 33 -4.43 3.57 -2.71
CA LEU A 33 -3.86 2.23 -2.62
C LEU A 33 -2.50 2.22 -3.30
N ILE A 34 -1.47 1.78 -2.58
CA ILE A 34 -0.17 1.50 -3.16
C ILE A 34 -0.04 -0.01 -3.25
N CYS A 35 0.15 -0.52 -4.43
CA CYS A 35 0.24 -1.96 -4.65
C CYS A 35 1.35 -2.31 -5.62
N ASN A 36 1.68 -3.59 -5.65
CA ASN A 36 2.65 -4.13 -6.60
C ASN A 36 2.08 -4.03 -8.01
N ASP A 37 2.92 -3.68 -8.98
CA ASP A 37 2.50 -3.53 -10.37
C ASP A 37 1.93 -4.83 -10.96
N SER A 38 2.35 -5.99 -10.44
CA SER A 38 1.86 -7.28 -10.92
C SER A 38 0.40 -7.55 -10.60
N ILE A 39 -0.16 -6.88 -9.59
CA ILE A 39 -1.55 -7.10 -9.17
C ILE A 39 -2.44 -5.87 -9.34
N GLU A 40 -1.90 -4.76 -9.79
CA GLU A 40 -2.65 -3.50 -9.92
C GLU A 40 -3.91 -3.67 -10.77
N LYS A 41 -3.83 -4.40 -11.86
CA LYS A 41 -4.95 -4.63 -12.77
C LYS A 41 -6.10 -5.42 -12.15
N ASN A 42 -5.86 -6.10 -11.04
CA ASN A 42 -6.88 -6.89 -10.35
C ASN A 42 -7.78 -6.05 -9.46
N PHE A 43 -7.36 -4.82 -9.14
CA PHE A 43 -8.17 -3.92 -8.34
C PHE A 43 -9.16 -3.15 -9.21
N ASP A 44 -10.27 -2.75 -8.59
CA ASP A 44 -11.32 -2.00 -9.28
C ASP A 44 -10.78 -0.64 -9.77
N SER A 45 -11.17 -0.24 -10.98
CA SER A 45 -10.70 1.00 -11.57
C SER A 45 -11.16 2.26 -10.83
N ARG A 46 -12.16 2.13 -9.97
CA ARG A 46 -12.64 3.26 -9.14
C ARG A 46 -11.70 3.59 -7.99
N ILE A 47 -10.78 2.70 -7.66
CA ILE A 47 -9.82 2.90 -6.58
C ILE A 47 -8.65 3.74 -7.09
N SER A 48 -8.30 4.79 -6.34
CA SER A 48 -7.10 5.58 -6.64
C SER A 48 -5.87 4.74 -6.31
N THR A 49 -5.18 4.27 -7.33
CA THR A 49 -4.11 3.29 -7.20
C THR A 49 -2.79 3.84 -7.69
N ILE A 50 -1.73 3.60 -6.93
CA ILE A 50 -0.35 3.85 -7.34
C ILE A 50 0.36 2.50 -7.38
N LYS A 51 0.84 2.11 -8.56
CA LYS A 51 1.57 0.85 -8.70
C LYS A 51 3.06 1.09 -8.55
N ILE A 52 3.74 0.16 -7.88
CA ILE A 52 5.18 0.21 -7.71
C ILE A 52 5.77 -1.15 -8.09
N LYS A 53 7.06 -1.15 -8.40
CA LYS A 53 7.77 -2.40 -8.69
C LYS A 53 7.87 -3.23 -7.42
N ASN A 54 7.94 -4.54 -7.59
CA ASN A 54 8.07 -5.45 -6.48
C ASN A 54 9.27 -5.09 -5.59
N ILE A 55 9.02 -4.99 -4.29
CA ILE A 55 10.04 -4.67 -3.30
C ILE A 55 10.32 -5.93 -2.48
N GLY A 56 11.58 -6.39 -2.51
CA GLY A 56 12.02 -7.45 -1.61
C GLY A 56 12.20 -6.90 -0.20
N ARG A 57 12.15 -7.78 0.79
CA ARG A 57 12.30 -7.39 2.20
C ARG A 57 13.67 -6.78 2.50
N ARG A 58 14.67 -7.05 1.65
CA ARG A 58 16.05 -6.55 1.80
C ARG A 58 16.41 -5.47 0.79
N SER A 59 15.46 -4.98 0.02
CA SER A 59 15.72 -3.99 -1.01
C SER A 59 15.78 -2.57 -0.42
N PHE A 60 16.97 -2.01 -0.31
CA PHE A 60 17.12 -0.65 0.20
C PHE A 60 16.57 0.40 -0.76
N PHE A 61 16.82 0.24 -2.06
CA PHE A 61 16.31 1.20 -3.04
C PHE A 61 14.80 1.21 -3.10
N GLY A 62 14.18 0.02 -3.12
CA GLY A 62 12.72 -0.08 -3.13
C GLY A 62 12.11 0.55 -1.89
N LYS A 63 12.68 0.26 -0.72
CA LYS A 63 12.21 0.83 0.54
C LYS A 63 12.38 2.34 0.58
N TYR A 64 13.49 2.85 0.08
CA TYR A 64 13.74 4.29 0.04
C TYR A 64 12.70 5.00 -0.84
N LYS A 65 12.45 4.44 -2.03
CA LYS A 65 11.45 5.00 -2.95
C LYS A 65 10.06 4.97 -2.34
N LEU A 66 9.71 3.87 -1.68
CA LEU A 66 8.41 3.75 -1.01
C LEU A 66 8.26 4.77 0.10
N LYS A 67 9.27 4.93 0.94
CA LYS A 67 9.27 5.93 1.99
C LYS A 67 9.05 7.32 1.44
N LYS A 68 9.78 7.66 0.36
CA LYS A 68 9.67 8.97 -0.28
C LYS A 68 8.27 9.18 -0.84
N LEU A 69 7.70 8.16 -1.47
CA LEU A 69 6.34 8.23 -2.01
C LEU A 69 5.33 8.48 -0.90
N ILE A 70 5.41 7.74 0.20
CA ILE A 70 4.49 7.91 1.32
C ILE A 70 4.63 9.30 1.93
N ASN A 71 5.87 9.78 2.09
CA ASN A 71 6.10 11.12 2.63
C ASN A 71 5.53 12.21 1.72
N ASN A 72 5.61 12.03 0.40
CA ASN A 72 5.05 12.98 -0.55
C ASN A 72 3.52 13.01 -0.50
N ILE A 73 2.89 11.87 -0.25
CA ILE A 73 1.44 11.79 -0.10
C ILE A 73 1.00 12.43 1.21
N ALA A 74 1.84 12.38 2.24
CA ALA A 74 1.58 12.91 3.56
C ALA A 74 0.24 12.42 4.14
N PRO A 75 0.06 11.09 4.27
CA PRO A 75 -1.20 10.55 4.77
C PRO A 75 -1.36 10.77 6.26
N ASP A 76 -2.61 10.80 6.72
CA ASP A 76 -2.92 10.81 8.15
C ASP A 76 -2.75 9.42 8.75
N ILE A 77 -3.08 8.39 7.98
CA ILE A 77 -3.00 6.99 8.42
C ILE A 77 -2.37 6.16 7.31
N VAL A 78 -1.48 5.27 7.70
CA VAL A 78 -0.92 4.24 6.81
C VAL A 78 -1.41 2.88 7.28
N HIS A 79 -2.17 2.19 6.43
CA HIS A 79 -2.74 0.90 6.74
C HIS A 79 -2.08 -0.17 5.87
N THR A 80 -1.36 -1.09 6.51
CA THR A 80 -0.69 -2.17 5.81
C THR A 80 -1.52 -3.45 5.84
N HIS A 81 -1.50 -4.19 4.74
CA HIS A 81 -2.24 -5.45 4.62
C HIS A 81 -1.26 -6.58 4.30
N GLY A 82 -1.25 -7.60 5.14
CA GLY A 82 -0.39 -8.76 4.99
C GLY A 82 0.95 -8.63 5.71
N SER A 83 1.55 -9.77 6.04
CA SER A 83 2.79 -9.79 6.83
C SER A 83 3.99 -9.22 6.08
N LYS A 84 4.10 -9.49 4.78
CA LYS A 84 5.20 -8.94 3.96
C LYS A 84 5.13 -7.41 3.94
N THR A 85 3.96 -6.86 3.69
CA THR A 85 3.75 -5.42 3.63
C THR A 85 4.07 -4.77 4.97
N THR A 86 3.55 -5.33 6.05
CA THR A 86 3.79 -4.82 7.40
C THR A 86 5.27 -4.83 7.73
N SER A 87 5.97 -5.91 7.41
CA SER A 87 7.40 -6.03 7.66
C SER A 87 8.21 -4.97 6.92
N ILE A 88 7.89 -4.74 5.64
CA ILE A 88 8.59 -3.75 4.84
C ILE A 88 8.35 -2.34 5.39
N VAL A 89 7.13 -1.99 5.69
CA VAL A 89 6.79 -0.66 6.19
C VAL A 89 7.43 -0.40 7.55
N LYS A 90 7.42 -1.38 8.44
CA LYS A 90 8.09 -1.26 9.74
C LYS A 90 9.58 -1.00 9.59
N SER A 91 10.23 -1.62 8.61
CA SER A 91 11.67 -1.47 8.42
C SER A 91 12.06 -0.09 7.91
N ILE A 92 11.18 0.58 7.16
CA ILE A 92 11.49 1.89 6.59
C ILE A 92 11.08 3.04 7.48
N ASN A 93 10.20 2.79 8.45
CA ASN A 93 9.63 3.91 9.19
C ASN A 93 9.29 3.55 10.62
N LYS A 94 10.31 3.34 11.42
CA LYS A 94 10.13 2.95 12.82
C LYS A 94 9.45 4.02 13.67
N ASN A 95 9.54 5.29 13.29
CA ASN A 95 9.11 6.40 14.15
C ASN A 95 7.98 7.24 13.59
N ALA A 96 7.70 7.19 12.29
CA ALA A 96 6.73 8.09 11.66
C ALA A 96 5.33 7.48 11.50
N TYR A 97 5.21 6.17 11.40
CA TYR A 97 3.91 5.48 11.24
C TYR A 97 3.78 4.41 12.30
N LYS A 98 3.17 4.73 13.36
CA LYS A 98 2.96 3.81 14.48
C LYS A 98 1.61 3.14 14.41
#